data_31de245f2c03a16c0a252cb062e83597
#
_entry.id   31de245f2c03a16c0a252cb062e83597
#
_cell.length_a   1.000
_cell.length_b   1.000
_cell.length_c   1.000
_cell.angle_alpha   90.00
_cell.angle_beta   90.00
_cell.angle_gamma   90.00
#
_symmetry.space_group_name_H-M   'P 1'
#
loop_
_entity.id
_entity.type
_entity.pdbx_description
1 polymer ?
#
loop_
_entity_poly.entity_id
_entity_poly.type
_entity_poly.pdbx_seq_one_letter_code
_entity_poly.pdbx_strand_id
1 'polypeptide(L)'
;MRLLNILKENNIIKVSPDDHLSHVLAKLSTSHDAAFVFDDNDKYLGAINPYFTMIKSSFPGNTKVAHCLTHTSKVYLNYPLTKVCELFIQSKIHYLPVFDKSEKFLGIISARRILSYFKDQSIFKVKVEGIIKKRWQGLITVYDDDMISQAIHLFRTKKISKLVVINQNKKLKGVLSYYDLIKLMISPKYSNHRGERNDDKTSFYNYRVKNFAKSYVLTLPKDKLLIEVINLIINKKIGSVIIVDKERRPLGIITTRDILRFYIDNEKYSFIKSLNPFKKIFKK
;
A
#
# COMPACT_ATOMS: atom_id res chain seq x y z
N MET A 1 -18.86 -15.26 0.11
CA MET A 1 -18.98 -13.79 -0.01
C MET A 1 -19.12 -13.40 -1.45
N ARG A 2 -20.04 -12.47 -1.80
CA ARG A 2 -20.09 -11.91 -3.16
C ARG A 2 -19.22 -10.65 -3.18
N LEU A 3 -18.31 -10.52 -4.15
CA LEU A 3 -17.43 -9.36 -4.29
C LEU A 3 -18.21 -8.04 -4.48
N LEU A 4 -19.45 -8.12 -4.95
CA LEU A 4 -20.37 -6.98 -5.05
C LEU A 4 -20.54 -6.22 -3.72
N ASN A 5 -20.52 -6.90 -2.58
CA ASN A 5 -20.71 -6.25 -1.28
C ASN A 5 -19.55 -5.35 -0.84
N ILE A 6 -18.40 -5.49 -1.50
CA ILE A 6 -17.19 -4.69 -1.23
C ILE A 6 -16.75 -3.89 -2.45
N LEU A 7 -17.54 -3.88 -3.52
CA LEU A 7 -17.31 -3.06 -4.70
C LEU A 7 -17.48 -1.57 -4.37
N LYS A 8 -16.64 -0.73 -4.94
CA LYS A 8 -16.77 0.73 -4.95
C LYS A 8 -17.00 1.16 -6.40
N GLU A 9 -18.17 1.71 -6.66
CA GLU A 9 -18.59 2.13 -8.01
C GLU A 9 -18.43 3.63 -8.21
N ASN A 10 -18.54 4.42 -7.13
CA ASN A 10 -18.51 5.87 -7.16
C ASN A 10 -17.18 6.44 -6.65
N ASN A 11 -16.90 7.71 -6.98
CA ASN A 11 -15.69 8.44 -6.57
C ASN A 11 -14.40 7.70 -6.96
N ILE A 12 -14.35 7.20 -8.20
CA ILE A 12 -13.17 6.61 -8.80
C ILE A 12 -12.48 7.69 -9.63
N ILE A 13 -11.17 7.84 -9.45
CA ILE A 13 -10.38 8.77 -10.25
C ILE A 13 -10.17 8.11 -11.62
N LYS A 14 -10.93 8.57 -12.62
CA LYS A 14 -10.74 8.23 -14.03
C LYS A 14 -9.92 9.34 -14.70
N VAL A 15 -9.03 8.97 -15.59
CA VAL A 15 -8.13 9.88 -16.32
C VAL A 15 -7.95 9.38 -17.76
N SER A 16 -7.63 10.32 -18.67
CA SER A 16 -7.31 10.03 -20.06
C SER A 16 -5.84 9.62 -20.25
N PRO A 17 -5.49 8.82 -21.27
CA PRO A 17 -4.10 8.56 -21.66
C PRO A 17 -3.34 9.83 -22.05
N ASP A 18 -4.05 10.88 -22.48
CA ASP A 18 -3.46 12.18 -22.87
C ASP A 18 -3.23 13.14 -21.70
N ASP A 19 -3.77 12.85 -20.51
CA ASP A 19 -3.51 13.65 -19.30
C ASP A 19 -2.00 13.68 -18.98
N HIS A 20 -1.54 14.78 -18.36
CA HIS A 20 -0.19 14.85 -17.83
C HIS A 20 -0.09 14.20 -16.45
N LEU A 21 1.01 13.51 -16.19
CA LEU A 21 1.27 12.80 -14.93
C LEU A 21 1.15 13.72 -13.70
N SER A 22 1.66 14.96 -13.79
CA SER A 22 1.56 15.95 -12.69
C SER A 22 0.11 16.22 -12.29
N HIS A 23 -0.81 16.33 -13.25
CA HIS A 23 -2.23 16.55 -13.01
C HIS A 23 -2.86 15.34 -12.30
N VAL A 24 -2.53 14.14 -12.75
CA VAL A 24 -3.01 12.90 -12.12
C VAL A 24 -2.46 12.75 -10.69
N LEU A 25 -1.18 13.02 -10.49
CA LEU A 25 -0.57 12.99 -9.15
C LEU A 25 -1.20 14.01 -8.20
N ALA A 26 -1.58 15.20 -8.70
CA ALA A 26 -2.30 16.20 -7.92
C ALA A 26 -3.65 15.64 -7.41
N LYS A 27 -4.43 14.98 -8.27
CA LYS A 27 -5.67 14.29 -7.87
C LYS A 27 -5.40 13.20 -6.83
N LEU A 28 -4.32 12.42 -7.00
CA LEU A 28 -3.95 11.34 -6.06
C LEU A 28 -3.47 11.86 -4.70
N SER A 29 -2.91 13.07 -4.62
CA SER A 29 -2.43 13.64 -3.36
C SER A 29 -3.52 13.82 -2.30
N THR A 30 -4.78 13.92 -2.71
CA THR A 30 -5.94 14.12 -1.83
C THR A 30 -6.63 12.82 -1.43
N SER A 31 -6.61 11.80 -2.29
CA SER A 31 -7.38 10.57 -2.11
C SER A 31 -6.54 9.36 -1.72
N HIS A 32 -5.25 9.38 -1.98
CA HIS A 32 -4.31 8.25 -1.83
C HIS A 32 -4.71 7.00 -2.62
N ASP A 33 -5.55 7.15 -3.64
CA ASP A 33 -6.03 6.07 -4.49
C ASP A 33 -5.11 5.90 -5.72
N ALA A 34 -5.30 4.84 -6.49
CA ALA A 34 -4.80 4.77 -7.85
C ALA A 34 -5.77 5.54 -8.77
N ALA A 35 -5.25 6.13 -9.85
CA ALA A 35 -6.07 6.63 -10.95
C ALA A 35 -6.19 5.56 -12.03
N PHE A 36 -7.38 5.40 -12.60
CA PHE A 36 -7.68 4.39 -13.61
C PHE A 36 -7.82 5.07 -14.96
N VAL A 37 -7.12 4.54 -15.96
CA VAL A 37 -6.98 5.16 -17.28
C VAL A 37 -7.94 4.49 -18.27
N PHE A 38 -8.71 5.31 -18.96
CA PHE A 38 -9.67 4.88 -19.97
C PHE A 38 -9.44 5.67 -21.25
N ASP A 39 -9.63 5.04 -22.41
CA ASP A 39 -9.68 5.71 -23.69
C ASP A 39 -11.06 6.36 -23.94
N ASP A 40 -11.20 7.00 -25.08
CA ASP A 40 -12.43 7.71 -25.49
C ASP A 40 -13.66 6.77 -25.67
N ASN A 41 -13.42 5.47 -25.80
CA ASN A 41 -14.46 4.44 -25.88
C ASN A 41 -14.78 3.81 -24.51
N ASP A 42 -14.36 4.44 -23.38
CA ASP A 42 -14.49 3.95 -21.99
C ASP A 42 -13.83 2.57 -21.77
N LYS A 43 -12.86 2.20 -22.62
CA LYS A 43 -12.07 0.96 -22.46
C LYS A 43 -10.94 1.19 -21.47
N TYR A 44 -10.84 0.32 -20.48
CA TYR A 44 -9.79 0.37 -19.48
C TYR A 44 -8.42 0.03 -20.08
N LEU A 45 -7.46 0.93 -19.92
CA LEU A 45 -6.09 0.79 -20.41
C LEU A 45 -5.08 0.40 -19.31
N GLY A 46 -5.31 0.83 -18.07
CA GLY A 46 -4.38 0.59 -16.98
C GLY A 46 -4.61 1.54 -15.82
N ALA A 47 -3.63 1.65 -14.92
CA ALA A 47 -3.71 2.54 -13.77
C ALA A 47 -2.42 3.35 -13.61
N ILE A 48 -2.53 4.52 -13.00
CA ILE A 48 -1.41 5.30 -12.50
C ILE A 48 -1.29 5.06 -11.01
N ASN A 49 -0.10 4.63 -10.58
CA ASN A 49 0.21 4.47 -9.17
C ASN A 49 1.53 5.19 -8.84
N PRO A 50 1.57 6.04 -7.82
CA PRO A 50 2.75 6.85 -7.48
C PRO A 50 4.01 6.04 -7.22
N TYR A 51 3.91 4.83 -6.69
CA TYR A 51 5.09 3.98 -6.51
C TYR A 51 5.80 3.68 -7.84
N PHE A 52 5.03 3.30 -8.86
CA PHE A 52 5.61 2.93 -10.15
C PHE A 52 6.09 4.16 -10.92
N THR A 53 5.34 5.25 -10.88
CA THR A 53 5.66 6.45 -11.66
C THR A 53 6.76 7.30 -11.01
N MET A 54 6.76 7.44 -9.68
CA MET A 54 7.68 8.32 -8.96
C MET A 54 8.89 7.58 -8.39
N ILE A 55 8.66 6.45 -7.71
CA ILE A 55 9.72 5.75 -6.95
C ILE A 55 10.50 4.81 -7.87
N LYS A 56 9.80 3.99 -8.66
CA LYS A 56 10.45 2.99 -9.52
C LYS A 56 11.07 3.61 -10.77
N SER A 57 10.33 4.45 -11.49
CA SER A 57 10.71 4.95 -12.82
C SER A 57 11.06 6.43 -12.88
N SER A 58 10.64 7.25 -11.90
CA SER A 58 10.94 8.70 -11.82
C SER A 58 10.55 9.47 -13.09
N PHE A 59 9.34 9.23 -13.61
CA PHE A 59 8.82 9.94 -14.77
C PHE A 59 8.68 11.44 -14.51
N PRO A 60 9.05 12.31 -15.46
CA PRO A 60 8.78 13.74 -15.38
C PRO A 60 7.28 14.03 -15.28
N GLY A 61 6.91 15.14 -14.61
CA GLY A 61 5.52 15.54 -14.42
C GLY A 61 4.74 15.82 -15.70
N ASN A 62 5.43 16.26 -16.76
CA ASN A 62 4.85 16.51 -18.09
C ASN A 62 4.74 15.25 -18.97
N THR A 63 5.09 14.06 -18.44
CA THR A 63 4.90 12.81 -19.16
C THR A 63 3.40 12.56 -19.36
N LYS A 64 2.99 12.21 -20.59
CA LYS A 64 1.63 11.74 -20.83
C LYS A 64 1.36 10.42 -20.10
N VAL A 65 0.17 10.26 -19.58
CA VAL A 65 -0.29 9.07 -18.85
C VAL A 65 -0.10 7.80 -19.66
N ALA A 66 -0.33 7.85 -20.98
CA ALA A 66 -0.12 6.72 -21.90
C ALA A 66 1.28 6.07 -21.76
N HIS A 67 2.32 6.86 -21.45
CA HIS A 67 3.72 6.39 -21.36
C HIS A 67 4.12 5.88 -19.98
N CYS A 68 3.27 6.05 -18.96
CA CYS A 68 3.59 5.65 -17.57
C CYS A 68 2.53 4.75 -16.93
N LEU A 69 1.74 4.05 -17.75
CA LEU A 69 0.73 3.10 -17.32
C LEU A 69 1.34 1.94 -16.52
N THR A 70 0.60 1.54 -15.51
CA THR A 70 0.82 0.27 -14.82
C THR A 70 -0.34 -0.67 -15.15
N HIS A 71 -0.03 -1.80 -15.77
CA HIS A 71 -1.04 -2.83 -16.02
C HIS A 71 -1.33 -3.57 -14.72
N THR A 72 -2.50 -3.30 -14.15
CA THR A 72 -2.94 -3.95 -12.93
C THR A 72 -3.70 -5.24 -13.26
N SER A 73 -3.66 -6.18 -12.33
CA SER A 73 -4.48 -7.38 -12.46
C SER A 73 -5.96 -7.01 -12.42
N LYS A 74 -6.73 -7.50 -13.38
CA LYS A 74 -8.19 -7.42 -13.39
C LYS A 74 -8.76 -8.39 -12.37
N VAL A 75 -9.79 -7.95 -11.64
CA VAL A 75 -10.59 -8.80 -10.76
C VAL A 75 -11.92 -9.06 -11.42
N TYR A 76 -12.34 -10.31 -11.47
CA TYR A 76 -13.68 -10.66 -11.96
C TYR A 76 -14.59 -11.01 -10.78
N LEU A 77 -15.89 -10.69 -10.90
CA LEU A 77 -16.88 -10.87 -9.83
C LEU A 77 -16.98 -12.30 -9.30
N ASN A 78 -16.64 -13.29 -10.11
CA ASN A 78 -16.69 -14.71 -9.76
C ASN A 78 -15.40 -15.21 -9.08
N TYR A 79 -14.38 -14.35 -8.91
CA TYR A 79 -13.14 -14.76 -8.23
C TYR A 79 -13.39 -15.06 -6.75
N PRO A 80 -12.78 -16.13 -6.22
CA PRO A 80 -12.78 -16.37 -4.79
C PRO A 80 -11.93 -15.30 -4.08
N LEU A 81 -12.27 -15.02 -2.82
CA LEU A 81 -11.61 -13.95 -2.05
C LEU A 81 -10.11 -14.18 -1.90
N THR A 82 -9.67 -15.44 -1.76
CA THR A 82 -8.26 -15.82 -1.73
C THR A 82 -7.52 -15.35 -2.97
N LYS A 83 -8.09 -15.56 -4.16
CA LYS A 83 -7.52 -15.08 -5.44
C LYS A 83 -7.42 -13.57 -5.47
N VAL A 84 -8.44 -12.86 -5.03
CA VAL A 84 -8.42 -11.39 -4.96
C VAL A 84 -7.32 -10.90 -4.00
N CYS A 85 -7.17 -11.53 -2.84
CA CYS A 85 -6.11 -11.23 -1.89
C CYS A 85 -4.71 -11.47 -2.50
N GLU A 86 -4.51 -12.57 -3.26
CA GLU A 86 -3.27 -12.84 -3.97
C GLU A 86 -2.94 -11.74 -4.99
N LEU A 87 -3.93 -11.29 -5.78
CA LEU A 87 -3.76 -10.19 -6.72
C LEU A 87 -3.35 -8.89 -6.04
N PHE A 88 -3.89 -8.57 -4.87
CA PHE A 88 -3.44 -7.42 -4.06
C PHE A 88 -1.99 -7.54 -3.61
N ILE A 89 -1.55 -8.72 -3.22
CA ILE A 89 -0.17 -8.95 -2.79
C ILE A 89 0.80 -8.79 -3.97
N GLN A 90 0.43 -9.31 -5.15
CA GLN A 90 1.25 -9.27 -6.36
C GLN A 90 1.33 -7.86 -6.97
N SER A 91 0.21 -7.15 -7.06
CA SER A 91 0.10 -5.87 -7.76
C SER A 91 0.80 -4.71 -7.06
N LYS A 92 0.99 -4.79 -5.74
CA LYS A 92 1.48 -3.69 -4.88
C LYS A 92 0.62 -2.43 -4.89
N ILE A 93 -0.57 -2.49 -5.45
CA ILE A 93 -1.56 -1.42 -5.49
C ILE A 93 -2.62 -1.66 -4.42
N HIS A 94 -3.20 -0.60 -3.86
CA HIS A 94 -4.21 -0.72 -2.81
C HIS A 94 -5.64 -0.83 -3.36
N TYR A 95 -5.81 -0.68 -4.67
CA TYR A 95 -7.08 -0.75 -5.40
C TYR A 95 -6.92 -1.57 -6.67
N LEU A 96 -7.84 -2.48 -6.92
CA LEU A 96 -7.86 -3.28 -8.14
C LEU A 96 -9.15 -3.03 -8.90
N PRO A 97 -9.09 -2.91 -10.24
CA PRO A 97 -10.27 -2.76 -11.08
C PRO A 97 -11.05 -4.07 -11.16
N VAL A 98 -12.37 -3.96 -11.17
CA VAL A 98 -13.31 -5.08 -11.21
C VAL A 98 -14.08 -5.06 -12.51
N PHE A 99 -14.20 -6.23 -13.12
CA PHE A 99 -14.86 -6.44 -14.40
C PHE A 99 -15.90 -7.55 -14.31
N ASP A 100 -16.87 -7.49 -15.19
CA ASP A 100 -17.76 -8.62 -15.46
C ASP A 100 -17.15 -9.57 -16.50
N LYS A 101 -17.93 -10.60 -16.89
CA LYS A 101 -17.50 -11.59 -17.89
C LYS A 101 -17.38 -11.01 -19.31
N SER A 102 -18.03 -9.88 -19.60
CA SER A 102 -17.97 -9.17 -20.88
C SER A 102 -16.85 -8.12 -20.95
N GLU A 103 -15.92 -8.12 -19.98
CA GLU A 103 -14.84 -7.14 -19.86
C GLU A 103 -15.31 -5.71 -19.56
N LYS A 104 -16.57 -5.52 -19.15
CA LYS A 104 -17.08 -4.22 -18.75
C LYS A 104 -16.52 -3.87 -17.35
N PHE A 105 -15.97 -2.68 -17.21
CA PHE A 105 -15.53 -2.14 -15.93
C PHE A 105 -16.73 -1.85 -15.03
N LEU A 106 -16.73 -2.42 -13.82
CA LEU A 106 -17.81 -2.29 -12.85
C LEU A 106 -17.47 -1.36 -11.70
N GLY A 107 -16.18 -1.18 -11.40
CA GLY A 107 -15.74 -0.42 -10.27
C GLY A 107 -14.40 -0.91 -9.75
N ILE A 108 -14.11 -0.64 -8.47
CA ILE A 108 -12.85 -1.02 -7.83
C ILE A 108 -13.07 -1.71 -6.49
N ILE A 109 -12.13 -2.55 -6.10
CA ILE A 109 -12.04 -3.12 -4.75
C ILE A 109 -10.78 -2.57 -4.08
N SER A 110 -10.87 -2.22 -2.79
CA SER A 110 -9.70 -1.86 -1.99
C SER A 110 -9.35 -2.94 -0.97
N ALA A 111 -8.05 -3.06 -0.66
CA ALA A 111 -7.58 -3.96 0.39
C ALA A 111 -8.30 -3.71 1.73
N ARG A 112 -8.56 -2.46 2.10
CA ARG A 112 -9.27 -2.11 3.34
C ARG A 112 -10.73 -2.59 3.35
N ARG A 113 -11.43 -2.55 2.20
CA ARG A 113 -12.80 -3.10 2.10
C ARG A 113 -12.81 -4.61 2.32
N ILE A 114 -11.77 -5.31 1.90
CA ILE A 114 -11.62 -6.75 2.21
C ILE A 114 -11.44 -6.94 3.73
N LEU A 115 -10.65 -6.10 4.40
CA LEU A 115 -10.46 -6.19 5.84
C LEU A 115 -11.76 -6.00 6.62
N SER A 116 -12.71 -5.18 6.14
CA SER A 116 -14.00 -5.04 6.82
C SER A 116 -14.81 -6.34 6.86
N TYR A 117 -14.54 -7.24 5.93
CA TYR A 117 -15.10 -8.58 5.93
C TYR A 117 -14.42 -9.52 6.94
N PHE A 118 -13.20 -9.23 7.34
CA PHE A 118 -12.41 -10.04 8.28
C PHE A 118 -12.65 -9.73 9.75
N LYS A 119 -13.27 -8.59 10.06
CA LYS A 119 -13.35 -8.02 11.41
C LYS A 119 -13.88 -8.97 12.49
N ASP A 120 -14.72 -9.96 12.12
CA ASP A 120 -15.36 -10.88 13.06
C ASP A 120 -14.82 -12.33 12.97
N GLN A 121 -13.80 -12.58 12.14
CA GLN A 121 -13.29 -13.94 11.93
C GLN A 121 -12.31 -14.37 13.01
N SER A 122 -12.54 -15.54 13.58
CA SER A 122 -11.76 -16.09 14.69
C SER A 122 -10.29 -16.36 14.35
N ILE A 123 -9.95 -16.60 13.08
CA ILE A 123 -8.57 -16.82 12.63
C ILE A 123 -7.63 -15.65 12.95
N PHE A 124 -8.18 -14.43 13.10
CA PHE A 124 -7.41 -13.23 13.45
C PHE A 124 -7.24 -13.00 14.95
N LYS A 125 -7.75 -13.92 15.82
CA LYS A 125 -7.53 -13.89 17.27
C LYS A 125 -6.15 -14.46 17.64
N VAL A 126 -5.10 -13.98 16.98
CA VAL A 126 -3.70 -14.36 17.21
C VAL A 126 -2.89 -13.14 17.64
N LYS A 127 -1.88 -13.33 18.51
CA LYS A 127 -1.02 -12.23 18.95
C LYS A 127 -0.20 -11.66 17.80
N VAL A 128 -0.11 -10.34 17.71
CA VAL A 128 0.65 -9.65 16.66
C VAL A 128 2.15 -9.94 16.73
N GLU A 129 2.69 -10.30 17.90
CA GLU A 129 4.08 -10.70 18.07
C GLU A 129 4.46 -11.84 17.12
N GLY A 130 3.61 -12.85 16.95
CA GLY A 130 3.85 -13.96 16.02
C GLY A 130 3.86 -13.53 14.56
N ILE A 131 3.12 -12.49 14.22
CA ILE A 131 3.06 -11.95 12.85
C ILE A 131 4.35 -11.19 12.52
N ILE A 132 4.81 -10.30 13.41
CA ILE A 132 6.01 -9.49 13.16
C ILE A 132 7.28 -10.33 13.17
N LYS A 133 7.37 -11.38 14.00
CA LYS A 133 8.53 -12.31 14.05
C LYS A 133 8.69 -13.11 12.75
N LYS A 134 7.61 -13.42 12.05
CA LYS A 134 7.63 -14.18 10.79
C LYS A 134 8.03 -13.33 9.58
N ARG A 135 8.25 -12.03 9.73
CA ARG A 135 8.63 -11.16 8.63
C ARG A 135 10.07 -11.45 8.17
N TRP A 136 10.21 -11.87 6.93
CA TRP A 136 11.51 -12.16 6.29
C TRP A 136 12.51 -10.99 6.36
N GLN A 137 12.03 -9.75 6.17
CA GLN A 137 12.91 -8.57 6.05
C GLN A 137 13.12 -7.80 7.37
N GLY A 138 12.52 -8.24 8.47
CA GLY A 138 12.52 -7.44 9.71
C GLY A 138 11.82 -6.09 9.55
N LEU A 139 12.05 -5.19 10.51
CA LEU A 139 11.56 -3.81 10.46
C LEU A 139 12.57 -2.92 9.75
N ILE A 140 12.14 -2.26 8.68
CA ILE A 140 12.96 -1.28 7.97
C ILE A 140 12.64 0.10 8.50
N THR A 141 13.66 0.78 9.02
CA THR A 141 13.58 2.10 9.62
C THR A 141 14.43 3.11 8.88
N VAL A 142 14.16 4.38 9.12
CA VAL A 142 14.96 5.53 8.68
C VAL A 142 15.01 6.52 9.82
N TYR A 143 16.11 7.25 9.98
CA TYR A 143 16.20 8.29 10.98
C TYR A 143 15.45 9.55 10.54
N ASP A 144 14.90 10.27 11.51
CA ASP A 144 14.17 11.52 11.25
C ASP A 144 15.04 12.61 10.62
N ASP A 145 16.35 12.58 10.92
CA ASP A 145 17.34 13.49 10.34
C ASP A 145 18.03 12.97 9.05
N ASP A 146 17.69 11.75 8.61
CA ASP A 146 18.18 11.24 7.32
C ASP A 146 17.67 12.09 6.16
N MET A 147 18.40 12.06 5.05
CA MET A 147 17.96 12.73 3.82
C MET A 147 16.84 11.96 3.15
N ILE A 148 15.96 12.66 2.45
CA ILE A 148 14.85 12.06 1.69
C ILE A 148 15.36 11.10 0.60
N SER A 149 16.54 11.34 0.04
CA SER A 149 17.21 10.43 -0.89
C SER A 149 17.40 9.02 -0.33
N GLN A 150 17.75 8.90 0.96
CA GLN A 150 17.89 7.60 1.64
C GLN A 150 16.53 6.91 1.74
N ALA A 151 15.46 7.64 2.09
CA ALA A 151 14.12 7.08 2.14
C ALA A 151 13.65 6.59 0.76
N ILE A 152 13.89 7.35 -0.31
CA ILE A 152 13.58 6.97 -1.70
C ILE A 152 14.37 5.71 -2.09
N HIS A 153 15.66 5.66 -1.76
CA HIS A 153 16.49 4.48 -1.98
C HIS A 153 15.90 3.24 -1.28
N LEU A 154 15.50 3.36 -0.01
CA LEU A 154 14.88 2.27 0.74
C LEU A 154 13.53 1.84 0.13
N PHE A 155 12.67 2.76 -0.29
CA PHE A 155 11.43 2.42 -0.98
C PHE A 155 11.69 1.61 -2.25
N ARG A 156 12.70 2.01 -3.03
CA ARG A 156 13.07 1.36 -4.30
C ARG A 156 13.69 -0.02 -4.08
N THR A 157 14.72 -0.12 -3.24
CA THR A 157 15.51 -1.35 -3.05
C THR A 157 14.77 -2.40 -2.23
N LYS A 158 14.09 -1.97 -1.15
CA LYS A 158 13.30 -2.88 -0.28
C LYS A 158 11.89 -3.12 -0.82
N LYS A 159 11.48 -2.41 -1.88
CA LYS A 159 10.16 -2.55 -2.53
C LYS A 159 8.99 -2.42 -1.54
N ILE A 160 9.11 -1.52 -0.58
CA ILE A 160 8.13 -1.24 0.47
C ILE A 160 7.40 0.08 0.21
N SER A 161 6.25 0.27 0.83
CA SER A 161 5.43 1.48 0.66
C SER A 161 5.52 2.43 1.85
N LYS A 162 6.10 1.99 2.95
CA LYS A 162 6.18 2.74 4.21
C LYS A 162 7.48 2.45 4.92
N LEU A 163 8.05 3.50 5.52
CA LEU A 163 9.21 3.47 6.40
C LEU A 163 8.78 3.90 7.79
N VAL A 164 9.25 3.22 8.81
CA VAL A 164 9.10 3.64 10.19
C VAL A 164 10.23 4.61 10.50
N VAL A 165 9.85 5.81 10.96
CA VAL A 165 10.81 6.89 11.28
C VAL A 165 11.15 6.85 12.77
N ILE A 166 12.42 6.82 13.08
CA ILE A 166 12.96 6.78 14.44
C ILE A 166 13.94 7.93 14.67
N ASN A 167 14.16 8.29 15.93
CA ASN A 167 15.25 9.18 16.31
C ASN A 167 16.54 8.40 16.68
N GLN A 168 17.61 9.11 17.04
CA GLN A 168 18.90 8.53 17.44
C GLN A 168 18.79 7.57 18.65
N ASN A 169 17.81 7.80 19.53
CA ASN A 169 17.50 6.90 20.67
C ASN A 169 16.61 5.70 20.28
N LYS A 170 16.44 5.44 18.97
CA LYS A 170 15.58 4.37 18.40
C LYS A 170 14.10 4.46 18.80
N LYS A 171 13.63 5.62 19.29
CA LYS A 171 12.21 5.86 19.61
C LYS A 171 11.44 6.25 18.35
N LEU A 172 10.21 5.80 18.28
CA LEU A 172 9.29 6.10 17.18
C LEU A 172 9.02 7.61 17.08
N LYS A 173 9.24 8.17 15.90
CA LYS A 173 8.95 9.57 15.55
C LYS A 173 7.81 9.71 14.55
N GLY A 174 7.63 8.70 13.68
CA GLY A 174 6.60 8.80 12.66
C GLY A 174 6.60 7.64 11.66
N VAL A 175 5.85 7.85 10.59
CA VAL A 175 5.84 6.98 9.41
C VAL A 175 5.95 7.86 8.18
N LEU A 176 6.82 7.49 7.25
CA LEU A 176 6.93 8.07 5.93
C LEU A 176 6.41 7.06 4.90
N SER A 177 5.50 7.48 4.02
CA SER A 177 5.08 6.72 2.86
C SER A 177 5.49 7.45 1.58
N TYR A 178 5.61 6.74 0.46
CA TYR A 178 5.89 7.42 -0.80
C TYR A 178 4.75 8.37 -1.23
N TYR A 179 3.52 8.18 -0.73
CA TYR A 179 2.43 9.14 -0.94
C TYR A 179 2.70 10.50 -0.31
N ASP A 180 3.41 10.55 0.80
CA ASP A 180 3.76 11.80 1.47
C ASP A 180 4.72 12.65 0.63
N LEU A 181 5.40 12.01 -0.35
CA LEU A 181 6.31 12.66 -1.28
C LEU A 181 5.60 13.22 -2.54
N ILE A 182 4.35 12.85 -2.80
CA ILE A 182 3.61 13.32 -3.99
C ILE A 182 3.53 14.85 -4.00
N LYS A 183 3.20 15.45 -2.86
CA LYS A 183 3.05 16.92 -2.73
C LYS A 183 4.30 17.69 -3.15
N LEU A 184 5.46 17.11 -2.97
CA LEU A 184 6.73 17.70 -3.38
C LEU A 184 6.87 17.69 -4.90
N MET A 185 6.54 16.58 -5.53
CA MET A 185 6.73 16.41 -6.97
C MET A 185 5.74 17.23 -7.80
N ILE A 186 4.59 17.62 -7.23
CA ILE A 186 3.59 18.49 -7.88
C ILE A 186 3.73 19.96 -7.49
N SER A 187 4.64 20.31 -6.57
CA SER A 187 4.84 21.70 -6.18
C SER A 187 5.37 22.53 -7.36
N PRO A 188 4.85 23.76 -7.59
CA PRO A 188 5.33 24.65 -8.64
C PRO A 188 6.85 24.92 -8.58
N LYS A 189 7.42 24.93 -7.37
CA LYS A 189 8.87 25.07 -7.17
C LYS A 189 9.69 23.97 -7.86
N TYR A 190 9.08 22.82 -8.15
CA TYR A 190 9.75 21.69 -8.79
C TYR A 190 9.25 21.41 -10.21
N SER A 191 8.12 22.02 -10.64
CA SER A 191 7.52 21.82 -11.96
C SER A 191 7.92 22.91 -12.99
N ASN A 192 8.39 24.07 -12.56
CA ASN A 192 8.56 25.24 -13.43
C ASN A 192 9.96 25.40 -14.06
N HIS A 193 10.89 24.50 -13.81
CA HIS A 193 12.22 24.61 -14.41
C HIS A 193 12.30 23.96 -15.80
N ARG A 194 11.60 24.59 -16.77
CA ARG A 194 11.96 24.51 -18.17
C ARG A 194 13.15 25.47 -18.39
N GLY A 195 14.36 25.00 -18.22
CA GLY A 195 15.51 25.73 -18.70
C GLY A 195 16.71 25.87 -17.78
N GLU A 196 16.58 25.71 -16.49
CA GLU A 196 17.72 25.79 -15.58
C GLU A 196 18.22 24.40 -15.17
N ARG A 197 19.49 24.18 -15.47
CA ARG A 197 20.18 22.90 -15.28
C ARG A 197 20.46 22.64 -13.80
N ASN A 198 20.15 21.42 -13.38
CA ASN A 198 20.76 20.65 -12.26
C ASN A 198 20.57 21.08 -10.80
N ASP A 199 20.35 22.33 -10.40
CA ASP A 199 20.47 22.70 -8.98
C ASP A 199 19.24 22.37 -8.13
N ASP A 200 18.02 22.42 -8.69
CA ASP A 200 16.79 22.23 -7.92
C ASP A 200 16.41 20.77 -7.64
N LYS A 201 16.76 19.83 -8.53
CA LYS A 201 16.61 18.41 -8.24
C LYS A 201 17.51 17.98 -7.08
N THR A 202 18.70 18.56 -6.99
CA THR A 202 19.65 18.34 -5.90
C THR A 202 19.10 18.85 -4.58
N SER A 203 18.40 19.98 -4.55
CA SER A 203 17.83 20.54 -3.34
C SER A 203 16.74 19.64 -2.71
N PHE A 204 15.89 19.02 -3.56
CA PHE A 204 14.84 18.10 -3.12
C PHE A 204 15.38 16.91 -2.34
N TYR A 205 16.43 16.27 -2.84
CA TYR A 205 17.02 15.09 -2.22
C TYR A 205 17.71 15.41 -0.86
N ASN A 206 18.01 16.67 -0.61
CA ASN A 206 18.64 17.14 0.63
C ASN A 206 17.65 17.45 1.75
N TYR A 207 16.32 17.41 1.52
CA TYR A 207 15.36 17.56 2.61
C TYR A 207 15.45 16.41 3.59
N ARG A 208 15.15 16.71 4.86
CA ARG A 208 15.14 15.71 5.93
C ARG A 208 13.82 14.93 5.95
N VAL A 209 13.90 13.66 6.33
CA VAL A 209 12.75 12.75 6.47
C VAL A 209 11.68 13.35 7.39
N LYS A 210 12.08 14.00 8.50
CA LYS A 210 11.16 14.63 9.47
C LYS A 210 10.21 15.66 8.85
N ASN A 211 10.61 16.29 7.75
CA ASN A 211 9.81 17.33 7.08
C ASN A 211 8.58 16.74 6.38
N PHE A 212 8.56 15.43 6.11
CA PHE A 212 7.51 14.74 5.35
C PHE A 212 6.85 13.60 6.11
N ALA A 213 7.52 13.08 7.12
CA ALA A 213 7.00 12.00 7.94
C ALA A 213 5.78 12.46 8.73
N LYS A 214 4.74 11.64 8.76
CA LYS A 214 3.60 11.85 9.63
C LYS A 214 3.98 11.48 11.06
N SER A 215 3.97 12.46 11.96
CA SER A 215 4.29 12.26 13.39
C SER A 215 3.16 11.57 14.15
N TYR A 216 1.89 11.82 13.77
CA TYR A 216 0.75 11.14 14.36
C TYR A 216 0.60 9.74 13.74
N VAL A 217 1.00 8.72 14.50
CA VAL A 217 0.88 7.32 14.09
C VAL A 217 0.22 6.51 15.20
N LEU A 218 -0.64 5.57 14.78
CA LEU A 218 -1.30 4.67 15.70
C LEU A 218 -0.39 3.50 16.02
N THR A 219 -0.27 3.19 17.30
CA THR A 219 0.59 2.13 17.82
C THR A 219 -0.20 1.14 18.66
N LEU A 220 0.27 -0.09 18.73
CA LEU A 220 -0.20 -1.12 19.65
C LEU A 220 0.99 -1.86 20.25
N PRO A 221 0.88 -2.39 21.48
CA PRO A 221 1.86 -3.29 22.06
C PRO A 221 1.80 -4.69 21.40
N LYS A 222 2.87 -5.48 21.55
CA LYS A 222 3.07 -6.77 20.87
C LYS A 222 2.13 -7.90 21.30
N ASP A 223 1.54 -7.79 22.47
CA ASP A 223 0.61 -8.77 23.05
C ASP A 223 -0.82 -8.65 22.52
N LYS A 224 -1.13 -7.56 21.82
CA LYS A 224 -2.43 -7.33 21.19
C LYS A 224 -2.74 -8.34 20.08
N LEU A 225 -4.02 -8.51 19.79
CA LEU A 225 -4.49 -9.44 18.77
C LEU A 225 -4.51 -8.80 17.38
N LEU A 226 -4.32 -9.59 16.34
CA LEU A 226 -4.39 -9.12 14.95
C LEU A 226 -5.75 -8.55 14.60
N ILE A 227 -6.84 -9.07 15.21
CA ILE A 227 -8.18 -8.52 15.04
C ILE A 227 -8.29 -7.07 15.54
N GLU A 228 -7.56 -6.69 16.60
CA GLU A 228 -7.53 -5.31 17.11
C GLU A 228 -6.82 -4.38 16.11
N VAL A 229 -5.77 -4.87 15.45
CA VAL A 229 -5.10 -4.14 14.35
C VAL A 229 -6.05 -3.94 13.18
N ILE A 230 -6.81 -4.97 12.78
CA ILE A 230 -7.80 -4.90 11.70
C ILE A 230 -8.85 -3.83 12.02
N ASN A 231 -9.42 -3.87 13.23
CA ASN A 231 -10.43 -2.91 13.66
C ASN A 231 -9.88 -1.47 13.67
N LEU A 232 -8.64 -1.30 14.13
CA LEU A 232 -7.99 0.02 14.13
C LEU A 232 -7.77 0.55 12.71
N ILE A 233 -7.31 -0.30 11.79
CA ILE A 233 -7.13 0.06 10.36
C ILE A 233 -8.45 0.49 9.71
N ILE A 234 -9.53 -0.25 9.98
CA ILE A 234 -10.87 0.03 9.42
C ILE A 234 -11.42 1.34 9.99
N ASN A 235 -11.50 1.45 11.33
CA ASN A 235 -12.15 2.55 12.02
C ASN A 235 -11.42 3.89 11.82
N LYS A 236 -10.08 3.86 11.80
CA LYS A 236 -9.26 5.07 11.61
C LYS A 236 -8.88 5.33 10.15
N LYS A 237 -9.35 4.50 9.23
CA LYS A 237 -9.11 4.59 7.77
C LYS A 237 -7.62 4.70 7.41
N ILE A 238 -6.74 4.03 8.19
CA ILE A 238 -5.29 3.99 7.99
C ILE A 238 -4.88 2.72 7.22
N GLY A 239 -3.63 2.66 6.78
CA GLY A 239 -3.12 1.49 6.03
C GLY A 239 -2.12 0.64 6.82
N SER A 240 -1.78 1.01 8.06
CA SER A 240 -0.82 0.27 8.89
C SER A 240 -0.88 0.72 10.35
N VAL A 241 -0.44 -0.18 11.24
CA VAL A 241 -0.25 0.06 12.69
C VAL A 241 1.18 -0.30 13.04
N ILE A 242 1.84 0.51 13.87
CA ILE A 242 3.18 0.24 14.38
C ILE A 242 3.07 -0.52 15.69
N ILE A 243 3.80 -1.61 15.80
CA ILE A 243 3.91 -2.37 17.04
C ILE A 243 5.11 -1.87 17.80
N VAL A 244 4.93 -1.49 19.06
CA VAL A 244 5.97 -0.87 19.90
C VAL A 244 6.16 -1.62 21.21
N ASP A 245 7.33 -1.43 21.82
CA ASP A 245 7.61 -1.80 23.23
C ASP A 245 7.13 -0.70 24.21
N LYS A 246 7.42 -0.92 25.50
CA LYS A 246 7.05 0.03 26.57
C LYS A 246 7.77 1.37 26.47
N GLU A 247 8.95 1.40 25.89
CA GLU A 247 9.77 2.60 25.65
C GLU A 247 9.43 3.32 24.34
N ARG A 248 8.34 2.90 23.65
CA ARG A 248 7.94 3.37 22.32
C ARG A 248 8.98 3.10 21.22
N ARG A 249 9.80 2.07 21.36
CA ARG A 249 10.67 1.61 20.27
C ARG A 249 9.85 0.73 19.33
N PRO A 250 9.94 0.93 18.02
CA PRO A 250 9.16 0.14 17.08
C PRO A 250 9.73 -1.28 16.95
N LEU A 251 8.88 -2.27 17.18
CA LEU A 251 9.18 -3.70 17.04
C LEU A 251 8.77 -4.24 15.66
N GLY A 252 7.78 -3.59 15.02
CA GLY A 252 7.28 -4.01 13.72
C GLY A 252 6.23 -3.05 13.17
N ILE A 253 5.84 -3.29 11.93
CA ILE A 253 4.72 -2.63 11.27
C ILE A 253 3.80 -3.70 10.69
N ILE A 254 2.50 -3.60 10.95
CA ILE A 254 1.49 -4.44 10.32
C ILE A 254 0.69 -3.59 9.34
N THR A 255 0.67 -4.01 8.09
CA THR A 255 -0.03 -3.36 7.00
C THR A 255 -1.24 -4.18 6.55
N THR A 256 -2.14 -3.57 5.78
CA THR A 256 -3.25 -4.30 5.13
C THR A 256 -2.74 -5.52 4.35
N ARG A 257 -1.58 -5.41 3.69
CA ARG A 257 -0.99 -6.51 2.92
C ARG A 257 -0.53 -7.68 3.80
N ASP A 258 0.03 -7.41 4.97
CA ASP A 258 0.43 -8.46 5.92
C ASP A 258 -0.79 -9.26 6.40
N ILE A 259 -1.92 -8.58 6.61
CA ILE A 259 -3.18 -9.21 7.01
C ILE A 259 -3.75 -10.07 5.87
N LEU A 260 -3.75 -9.56 4.63
CA LEU A 260 -4.20 -10.36 3.47
C LEU A 260 -3.32 -11.60 3.26
N ARG A 261 -2.01 -11.48 3.46
CA ARG A 261 -1.09 -12.62 3.38
C ARG A 261 -1.38 -13.64 4.47
N PHE A 262 -1.56 -13.18 5.72
CA PHE A 262 -1.93 -14.05 6.82
C PHE A 262 -3.22 -14.82 6.53
N TYR A 263 -4.24 -14.16 5.95
CA TYR A 263 -5.48 -14.82 5.54
C TYR A 263 -5.22 -15.94 4.51
N ILE A 264 -4.48 -15.66 3.44
CA ILE A 264 -4.17 -16.64 2.40
C ILE A 264 -3.42 -17.84 2.98
N ASP A 265 -2.40 -17.58 3.79
CA ASP A 265 -1.57 -18.65 4.38
C ASP A 265 -2.41 -19.58 5.26
N ASN A 266 -3.38 -19.04 6.02
CA ASN A 266 -4.27 -19.85 6.86
C ASN A 266 -5.32 -20.62 6.04
N GLU A 267 -5.88 -20.03 4.98
CA GLU A 267 -6.81 -20.73 4.10
C GLU A 267 -6.12 -21.90 3.38
N LYS A 268 -4.89 -21.69 2.85
CA LYS A 268 -4.10 -22.77 2.25
C LYS A 268 -3.78 -23.89 3.25
N TYR A 269 -3.42 -23.53 4.48
CA TYR A 269 -3.17 -24.52 5.54
C TYR A 269 -4.42 -25.32 5.90
N SER A 270 -5.56 -24.65 6.02
CA SER A 270 -6.85 -25.30 6.29
C SER A 270 -7.23 -26.27 5.16
N PHE A 271 -7.04 -25.87 3.90
CA PHE A 271 -7.29 -26.71 2.73
C PHE A 271 -6.38 -27.95 2.70
N ILE A 272 -5.07 -27.78 2.91
CA ILE A 272 -4.11 -28.91 2.95
C ILE A 272 -4.46 -29.88 4.09
N LYS A 273 -4.88 -29.35 5.24
CA LYS A 273 -5.30 -30.17 6.39
C LYS A 273 -6.59 -30.95 6.08
N SER A 274 -7.52 -30.39 5.31
CA SER A 274 -8.74 -31.08 4.89
C SER A 274 -8.47 -32.22 3.90
N LEU A 275 -7.43 -32.07 3.05
CA LEU A 275 -7.00 -33.12 2.09
C LEU A 275 -6.23 -34.25 2.75
N ASN A 276 -5.65 -34.06 3.93
CA ASN A 276 -4.84 -35.07 4.65
C ASN A 276 -5.30 -35.20 6.11
N PRO A 277 -6.50 -35.74 6.38
CA PRO A 277 -7.01 -35.90 7.75
C PRO A 277 -6.21 -36.87 8.59
N PHE A 278 -5.46 -37.79 7.97
CA PHE A 278 -4.77 -38.89 8.65
C PHE A 278 -3.35 -38.62 9.15
N LYS A 279 -2.74 -37.43 8.86
CA LYS A 279 -1.40 -37.09 9.38
C LYS A 279 -1.33 -36.79 10.88
N LYS A 280 -2.44 -36.98 11.65
CA LYS A 280 -2.48 -36.78 13.09
C LYS A 280 -2.07 -38.01 13.91
N ILE A 281 -1.80 -39.19 13.30
CA ILE A 281 -1.61 -40.46 14.03
C ILE A 281 -0.14 -40.75 14.35
N PHE A 282 0.84 -40.03 13.79
CA PHE A 282 2.27 -40.30 14.02
C PHE A 282 3.03 -39.11 14.61
N LYS A 283 2.62 -38.63 15.80
CA LYS A 283 3.50 -37.93 16.73
C LYS A 283 3.12 -38.39 18.13
N LYS A 284 3.64 -39.53 18.52
CA LYS A 284 3.93 -39.86 19.90
C LYS A 284 5.36 -39.44 20.21
#